data_1d66148c4ce265f1fc8d759d249b9c7b
#
_entry.id   1d66148c4ce265f1fc8d759d249b9c7b
#
_cell.length_a   1.000
_cell.length_b   1.000
_cell.length_c   1.000
_cell.angle_alpha   90.00
_cell.angle_beta   90.00
_cell.angle_gamma   90.00
#
_symmetry.space_group_name_H-M   'P 1'
#
loop_
_entity.id
_entity.type
_entity.pdbx_description
1 polymer ?
#
loop_
_entity_poly.entity_id
_entity_poly.type
_entity_poly.pdbx_seq_one_letter_code
_entity_poly.pdbx_strand_id
1 'polypeptide(L)'
;PVYYRHICQAGAKKFARFAENVWKIPRNGRTDEEMAEAGVEALADFIREIGLPTTLREVGVEKKEDLKEIADSCYLVDGSYKKMTHEEILEIFLECF
;
A
#
# COMPACT_ATOMS: atom_id res chain seq x y z
N PRO A 1 2.58 0.82 -2.85
CA PRO A 1 1.18 1.30 -2.78
C PRO A 1 0.22 0.27 -2.20
N VAL A 2 0.39 -1.02 -2.51
CA VAL A 2 -0.51 -2.08 -2.03
C VAL A 2 -0.63 -2.08 -0.51
N TYR A 3 0.48 -2.10 0.21
CA TYR A 3 0.46 -2.02 1.67
C TYR A 3 -0.31 -0.80 2.17
N TYR A 4 -0.08 0.37 1.56
CA TYR A 4 -0.77 1.59 1.95
C TYR A 4 -2.27 1.52 1.72
N ARG A 5 -2.73 0.83 0.66
CA ARG A 5 -4.18 0.61 0.46
C ARG A 5 -4.80 -0.19 1.60
N HIS A 6 -4.06 -1.15 2.14
CA HIS A 6 -4.55 -1.99 3.25
C HIS A 6 -4.62 -1.23 4.58
N ILE A 7 -3.83 -0.18 4.78
CA ILE A 7 -3.77 0.53 6.06
C ILE A 7 -4.32 1.96 6.02
N CYS A 8 -4.55 2.54 4.84
CA CYS A 8 -4.87 3.97 4.73
C CYS A 8 -6.17 4.36 5.45
N GLN A 9 -7.16 3.48 5.53
CA GLN A 9 -8.41 3.78 6.23
C GLN A 9 -8.21 3.82 7.75
N ALA A 10 -7.30 3.03 8.30
CA ALA A 10 -6.97 3.08 9.72
C ALA A 10 -6.25 4.37 10.12
N GLY A 11 -5.57 5.02 9.17
CA GLY A 11 -4.89 6.30 9.36
C GLY A 11 -5.38 7.38 8.40
N ALA A 12 -6.67 7.38 8.04
CA ALA A 12 -7.23 8.22 6.98
C ALA A 12 -6.85 9.70 7.11
N LYS A 13 -6.86 10.25 8.32
CA LYS A 13 -6.51 11.65 8.57
C LYS A 13 -5.07 11.99 8.16
N LYS A 14 -4.12 11.10 8.46
CA LYS A 14 -2.71 11.28 8.09
C LYS A 14 -2.50 11.08 6.59
N PHE A 15 -3.15 10.10 6.01
CA PHE A 15 -3.09 9.87 4.57
C PHE A 15 -3.77 10.99 3.77
N ALA A 16 -4.84 11.59 4.32
CA ALA A 16 -5.44 12.80 3.72
C ALA A 16 -4.46 13.97 3.69
N ARG A 17 -3.72 14.19 4.79
CA ARG A 17 -2.65 15.21 4.82
C ARG A 17 -1.54 14.91 3.82
N PHE A 18 -1.19 13.66 3.66
CA PHE A 18 -0.23 13.22 2.64
C PHE A 18 -0.71 13.59 1.23
N ALA A 19 -1.98 13.34 0.93
CA ALA A 19 -2.57 13.71 -0.36
C ALA A 19 -2.54 15.22 -0.60
N GLU A 20 -2.93 16.01 0.39
CA GLU A 20 -2.97 17.47 0.27
C GLU A 20 -1.58 18.10 0.18
N ASN A 21 -0.66 17.68 1.07
CA ASN A 21 0.62 18.35 1.25
C ASN A 21 1.71 17.85 0.31
N VAL A 22 1.72 16.57 -0.02
CA VAL A 22 2.73 15.99 -0.92
C VAL A 22 2.27 16.04 -2.36
N TRP A 23 1.06 15.57 -2.63
CA TRP A 23 0.54 15.47 -4.01
C TRP A 23 -0.27 16.66 -4.46
N LYS A 24 -0.53 17.62 -3.56
CA LYS A 24 -1.30 18.85 -3.86
C LYS A 24 -2.68 18.55 -4.43
N ILE A 25 -3.31 17.47 -3.98
CA ILE A 25 -4.65 17.10 -4.39
C ILE A 25 -5.66 18.01 -3.67
N PRO A 26 -6.52 18.74 -4.41
CA PRO A 26 -7.53 19.57 -3.79
C PRO A 26 -8.60 18.70 -3.14
N ARG A 27 -9.05 19.09 -1.95
CA ARG A 27 -10.07 18.31 -1.23
C ARG A 27 -11.42 18.32 -1.96
N ASN A 28 -11.89 19.47 -2.41
CA ASN A 28 -13.15 19.62 -3.17
C ASN A 28 -14.36 18.91 -2.54
N GLY A 29 -14.50 18.99 -1.22
CA GLY A 29 -15.59 18.33 -0.49
C GLY A 29 -15.40 16.84 -0.20
N ARG A 30 -14.26 16.25 -0.54
CA ARG A 30 -13.94 14.84 -0.25
C ARG A 30 -13.74 14.62 1.24
N THR A 31 -14.11 13.42 1.70
CA THR A 31 -13.83 12.98 3.07
C THR A 31 -12.34 12.64 3.24
N ASP A 32 -11.89 12.48 4.48
CA ASP A 32 -10.52 12.04 4.77
C ASP A 32 -10.23 10.69 4.13
N GLU A 33 -11.20 9.78 4.13
CA GLU A 33 -11.10 8.46 3.51
C GLU A 33 -10.88 8.54 2.00
N GLU A 34 -11.66 9.38 1.33
CA GLU A 34 -11.53 9.61 -0.11
C GLU A 34 -10.18 10.27 -0.47
N MET A 35 -9.74 11.24 0.34
CA MET A 35 -8.44 11.87 0.17
C MET A 35 -7.29 10.89 0.41
N ALA A 36 -7.42 10.01 1.41
CA ALA A 36 -6.42 8.99 1.70
C ALA A 36 -6.22 8.07 0.48
N GLU A 37 -7.30 7.59 -0.09
CA GLU A 37 -7.25 6.75 -1.30
C GLU A 37 -6.63 7.49 -2.49
N ALA A 38 -7.02 8.74 -2.71
CA ALA A 38 -6.45 9.57 -3.78
C ALA A 38 -4.94 9.77 -3.62
N GLY A 39 -4.46 9.96 -2.39
CA GLY A 39 -3.03 10.08 -2.10
C GLY A 39 -2.24 8.81 -2.39
N VAL A 40 -2.79 7.65 -2.05
CA VAL A 40 -2.16 6.36 -2.34
C VAL A 40 -2.11 6.10 -3.85
N GLU A 41 -3.17 6.42 -4.57
CA GLU A 41 -3.19 6.29 -6.03
C GLU A 41 -2.19 7.23 -6.71
N ALA A 42 -2.05 8.47 -6.22
CA ALA A 42 -1.04 9.40 -6.72
C ALA A 42 0.38 8.85 -6.52
N LEU A 43 0.66 8.22 -5.38
CA LEU A 43 1.93 7.53 -5.15
C LEU A 43 2.15 6.39 -6.14
N ALA A 44 1.12 5.59 -6.39
CA ALA A 44 1.19 4.48 -7.34
C ALA A 44 1.50 4.99 -8.77
N ASP A 45 0.83 6.06 -9.18
CA ASP A 45 1.05 6.69 -10.48
C ASP A 45 2.48 7.23 -10.60
N PHE A 46 2.98 7.88 -9.56
CA PHE A 46 4.35 8.38 -9.51
C PHE A 46 5.39 7.25 -9.67
N ILE A 47 5.19 6.13 -8.97
CA ILE A 47 6.08 4.97 -9.06
C ILE A 47 6.12 4.44 -10.51
N ARG A 48 4.96 4.35 -11.17
CA ARG A 48 4.89 3.95 -12.58
C ARG A 48 5.57 4.96 -13.50
N GLU A 49 5.37 6.23 -13.26
CA GLU A 49 5.93 7.32 -14.07
C GLU A 49 7.47 7.32 -14.07
N ILE A 50 8.09 7.05 -12.91
CA ILE A 50 9.55 6.97 -12.81
C ILE A 50 10.13 5.63 -13.24
N GLY A 51 9.29 4.67 -13.66
CA GLY A 51 9.72 3.40 -14.22
C GLY A 51 10.19 2.36 -13.22
N LEU A 52 9.80 2.45 -11.95
CA LEU A 52 10.12 1.41 -10.98
C LEU A 52 9.25 0.17 -11.18
N PRO A 53 9.78 -1.04 -10.86
CA PRO A 53 8.97 -2.25 -10.87
C PRO A 53 7.75 -2.13 -9.97
N THR A 54 6.62 -2.63 -10.43
CA THR A 54 5.36 -2.57 -9.70
C THR A 54 4.84 -3.94 -9.26
N THR A 55 5.48 -5.00 -9.69
CA THR A 55 5.12 -6.38 -9.33
C THR A 55 6.34 -7.17 -8.87
N LEU A 56 6.08 -8.22 -8.11
CA LEU A 56 7.12 -9.15 -7.67
C LEU A 56 7.71 -9.94 -8.84
N ARG A 57 6.94 -10.20 -9.88
CA ARG A 57 7.42 -10.86 -11.10
C ARG A 57 8.51 -10.05 -11.79
N GLU A 58 8.34 -8.74 -11.85
CA GLU A 58 9.32 -7.84 -12.48
C GLU A 58 10.67 -7.83 -11.76
N VAL A 59 10.70 -8.20 -10.47
CA VAL A 59 11.93 -8.29 -9.68
C VAL A 59 12.42 -9.73 -9.51
N GLY A 60 11.86 -10.69 -10.25
CA GLY A 60 12.37 -12.06 -10.34
C GLY A 60 11.69 -13.10 -9.45
N VAL A 61 10.58 -12.75 -8.80
CA VAL A 61 9.78 -13.73 -8.05
C VAL A 61 8.86 -14.47 -9.03
N GLU A 62 9.20 -15.70 -9.36
CA GLU A 62 8.51 -16.46 -10.41
C GLU A 62 7.38 -17.34 -9.91
N LYS A 63 7.47 -17.81 -8.66
CA LYS A 63 6.55 -18.80 -8.10
C LYS A 63 5.61 -18.18 -7.07
N LYS A 64 4.33 -18.20 -7.38
CA LYS A 64 3.28 -17.70 -6.49
C LYS A 64 3.18 -18.52 -5.21
N GLU A 65 3.48 -19.80 -5.29
CA GLU A 65 3.44 -20.75 -4.16
C GLU A 65 4.42 -20.37 -3.04
N ASP A 66 5.55 -19.77 -3.38
CA ASP A 66 6.56 -19.37 -2.41
C ASP A 66 6.09 -18.21 -1.51
N LEU A 67 5.08 -17.45 -1.95
CA LEU A 67 4.61 -16.28 -1.23
C LEU A 67 4.03 -16.61 0.15
N LYS A 68 3.42 -17.79 0.30
CA LYS A 68 2.88 -18.20 1.60
C LYS A 68 4.00 -18.41 2.64
N GLU A 69 5.07 -19.08 2.25
CA GLU A 69 6.22 -19.30 3.14
C GLU A 69 6.88 -17.97 3.49
N ILE A 70 7.02 -17.08 2.52
CA ILE A 70 7.58 -15.75 2.73
C ILE A 70 6.70 -14.95 3.69
N ALA A 71 5.38 -14.95 3.49
CA ALA A 71 4.44 -14.25 4.37
C ALA A 71 4.48 -14.79 5.80
N ASP A 72 4.53 -16.11 5.97
CA ASP A 72 4.59 -16.75 7.28
C ASP A 72 5.90 -16.46 8.01
N SER A 73 6.97 -16.14 7.29
CA SER A 73 8.27 -15.76 7.86
C SER A 73 8.34 -14.29 8.29
N CYS A 74 7.39 -13.45 7.91
CA CYS A 74 7.40 -12.04 8.23
C CYS A 74 7.18 -11.80 9.72
N TYR A 75 7.94 -10.85 10.26
CA TYR A 75 7.77 -10.42 11.63
C TYR A 75 6.56 -9.51 11.76
N LEU A 76 5.67 -9.79 12.72
CA LEU A 76 4.50 -8.95 12.98
C LEU A 76 4.87 -7.84 13.95
N VAL A 77 4.80 -6.60 13.48
CA VAL A 77 5.24 -5.42 14.22
C VAL A 77 4.05 -4.70 14.83
N ASP A 78 4.16 -4.33 16.10
CA ASP A 78 3.22 -3.45 16.78
C ASP A 78 3.54 -1.97 16.45
N GLY A 79 2.56 -1.08 16.63
CA GLY A 79 2.76 0.36 16.48
C GLY A 79 2.49 0.95 15.10
N SER A 80 2.10 0.13 14.13
CA SER A 80 1.57 0.63 12.85
C SER A 80 0.09 1.01 12.98
N TYR A 81 -0.47 1.70 11.99
CA TYR A 81 -1.90 2.04 11.98
C TYR A 81 -2.81 0.81 12.06
N LYS A 82 -2.34 -0.31 11.55
CA LYS A 82 -3.04 -1.58 11.60
C LYS A 82 -2.01 -2.69 11.80
N LYS A 83 -2.20 -3.53 12.84
CA LYS A 83 -1.39 -4.72 13.01
C LYS A 83 -1.84 -5.77 11.99
N MET A 84 -0.91 -6.22 11.15
CA MET A 84 -1.17 -7.24 10.14
C MET A 84 -1.16 -8.64 10.73
N THR A 85 -1.98 -9.52 10.16
CA THR A 85 -1.84 -10.97 10.34
C THR A 85 -1.00 -11.54 9.19
N HIS A 86 -0.51 -12.78 9.34
CA HIS A 86 0.23 -13.44 8.25
C HIS A 86 -0.65 -13.63 7.01
N GLU A 87 -1.94 -13.87 7.19
CA GLU A 87 -2.91 -13.97 6.11
C GLU A 87 -3.05 -12.67 5.33
N GLU A 88 -3.12 -11.54 6.03
CA GLU A 88 -3.18 -10.21 5.38
C GLU A 88 -1.88 -9.90 4.64
N ILE A 89 -0.73 -10.28 5.19
CA ILE A 89 0.56 -10.13 4.53
C ILE A 89 0.60 -10.97 3.25
N LEU A 90 0.07 -12.18 3.28
CA LEU A 90 -0.05 -13.01 2.09
C LEU A 90 -0.93 -12.35 1.02
N GLU A 91 -2.06 -11.78 1.41
CA GLU A 91 -2.93 -11.02 0.48
C GLU A 91 -2.16 -9.88 -0.19
N ILE A 92 -1.40 -9.11 0.58
CA ILE A 92 -0.57 -8.02 0.07
C ILE A 92 0.44 -8.56 -0.96
N PHE A 93 1.14 -9.64 -0.65
CA PHE A 93 2.09 -10.23 -1.59
C PHE A 93 1.42 -10.75 -2.86
N LEU A 94 0.22 -11.35 -2.73
CA LEU A 94 -0.54 -11.81 -3.89
C LEU A 94 -0.98 -10.65 -4.80
N GLU A 95 -1.35 -9.52 -4.21
CA GLU A 95 -1.67 -8.31 -4.98
C GLU A 95 -0.43 -7.69 -5.64
N CYS A 96 0.75 -7.89 -5.05
CA CYS A 96 2.02 -7.43 -5.62
C CYS A 96 2.60 -8.39 -6.68
N PHE A 97 2.08 -9.58 -6.80
CA PHE A 97 2.61 -10.59 -7.72
C PHE A 97 2.34 -10.27 -9.17
#